data_b957a94863c7eb1d116a58186fecce3b
#
_entry.id   b957a94863c7eb1d116a58186fecce3b
#
_cell.length_a   1.000
_cell.length_b   1.000
_cell.length_c   1.000
_cell.angle_alpha   90.00
_cell.angle_beta   90.00
_cell.angle_gamma   90.00
#
_symmetry.space_group_name_H-M   'P 1'
#
loop_
_entity.id
_entity.type
_entity.pdbx_description
1 polymer ?
#
loop_
_entity_poly.entity_id
_entity_poly.type
_entity_poly.pdbx_seq_one_letter_code
_entity_poly.pdbx_strand_id
1 'polypeptide(L)'
;MESLKEAKLITAILPKGTSLDVVDKLMHEKLLTTANFNYARGMGKLTPAKYRGVGEQSEKEMLTVVVEESQADDIFEYIFDIAEINRPHGGFIYMQRLLQSTEYTLPETVRDED
;
A
#
# COMPACT_ATOMS: atom_id res chain seq x y z
N MET A 1 -25.82 1.45 -5.31
CA MET A 1 -24.40 1.43 -5.07
C MET A 1 -23.92 0.01 -4.96
N GLU A 2 -22.91 -0.30 -5.73
CA GLU A 2 -22.32 -1.60 -5.66
C GLU A 2 -21.22 -1.63 -4.64
N SER A 3 -21.08 -2.72 -3.95
CA SER A 3 -20.04 -2.88 -2.96
C SER A 3 -19.19 -4.07 -3.31
N LEU A 4 -17.90 -3.95 -3.05
CA LEU A 4 -17.02 -5.10 -3.11
C LEU A 4 -17.22 -5.90 -1.84
N LYS A 5 -17.64 -7.12 -2.01
CA LYS A 5 -17.76 -8.00 -0.87
C LYS A 5 -16.41 -8.64 -0.63
N GLU A 6 -16.09 -8.85 0.61
CA GLU A 6 -14.89 -9.61 0.93
C GLU A 6 -13.65 -8.97 0.31
N ALA A 7 -13.55 -7.68 0.47
CA ALA A 7 -12.35 -6.98 0.06
C ALA A 7 -11.41 -6.84 1.24
N LYS A 8 -10.13 -6.72 0.93
CA LYS A 8 -9.12 -6.51 1.95
C LYS A 8 -8.24 -5.34 1.58
N LEU A 9 -7.71 -4.69 2.59
CA LEU A 9 -6.78 -3.59 2.43
C LEU A 9 -5.41 -4.08 2.85
N ILE A 10 -4.46 -3.99 1.95
CA ILE A 10 -3.08 -4.31 2.25
C ILE A 10 -2.34 -3.01 2.43
N THR A 11 -1.62 -2.89 3.53
CA THR A 11 -0.84 -1.70 3.83
C THR A 11 0.61 -2.10 4.02
N ALA A 12 1.51 -1.43 3.33
CA ALA A 12 2.93 -1.67 3.47
C ALA A 12 3.60 -0.37 3.86
N ILE A 13 4.40 -0.41 4.92
CA ILE A 13 5.19 0.72 5.35
C ILE A 13 6.60 0.46 4.84
N LEU A 14 7.03 1.27 3.91
CA LEU A 14 8.23 0.98 3.13
C LEU A 14 9.24 2.11 3.26
N PRO A 15 10.51 1.81 3.04
CA PRO A 15 11.52 2.87 3.01
C PRO A 15 11.25 3.83 1.86
N LYS A 16 11.72 5.04 2.03
CA LYS A 16 11.55 6.06 1.02
C LYS A 16 12.13 5.59 -0.31
N GLY A 17 11.38 5.84 -1.37
CA GLY A 17 11.84 5.51 -2.71
C GLY A 17 11.43 4.14 -3.20
N THR A 18 10.75 3.35 -2.37
CA THR A 18 10.37 1.99 -2.74
C THR A 18 9.00 1.91 -3.38
N SER A 19 8.09 2.75 -2.95
CA SER A 19 6.67 2.54 -3.27
C SER A 19 6.32 2.78 -4.72
N LEU A 20 6.97 3.72 -5.36
CA LEU A 20 6.61 4.01 -6.75
C LEU A 20 6.82 2.79 -7.63
N ASP A 21 7.92 2.09 -7.43
CA ASP A 21 8.20 0.91 -8.22
C ASP A 21 7.19 -0.18 -7.93
N VAL A 22 6.80 -0.32 -6.66
CA VAL A 22 5.81 -1.33 -6.29
C VAL A 22 4.46 -1.02 -6.93
N VAL A 23 4.04 0.23 -6.87
CA VAL A 23 2.77 0.62 -7.48
C VAL A 23 2.81 0.33 -8.97
N ASP A 24 3.91 0.65 -9.61
CA ASP A 24 4.04 0.44 -11.03
C ASP A 24 3.94 -1.04 -11.39
N LYS A 25 4.59 -1.89 -10.61
CA LYS A 25 4.52 -3.31 -10.86
C LYS A 25 3.15 -3.89 -10.57
N LEU A 26 2.48 -3.39 -9.54
CA LEU A 26 1.12 -3.84 -9.27
C LEU A 26 0.21 -3.52 -10.44
N MET A 27 0.39 -2.35 -11.02
CA MET A 27 -0.45 -1.97 -12.15
C MET A 27 -0.15 -2.80 -13.39
N HIS A 28 1.11 -2.98 -13.72
CA HIS A 28 1.48 -3.60 -14.99
C HIS A 28 1.49 -5.11 -14.93
N GLU A 29 1.83 -5.68 -13.78
CA GLU A 29 1.94 -7.13 -13.69
C GLU A 29 0.73 -7.77 -13.07
N LYS A 30 0.03 -7.06 -12.21
CA LYS A 30 -1.15 -7.59 -11.55
C LYS A 30 -2.42 -6.88 -11.95
N LEU A 31 -2.32 -5.85 -12.76
CA LEU A 31 -3.46 -5.10 -13.27
C LEU A 31 -4.30 -4.49 -12.15
N LEU A 32 -3.64 -4.10 -11.07
CA LEU A 32 -4.31 -3.47 -9.94
C LEU A 32 -4.15 -1.97 -10.04
N THR A 33 -5.28 -1.28 -10.00
CA THR A 33 -5.28 0.17 -10.12
C THR A 33 -5.71 0.85 -8.83
N THR A 34 -5.87 0.09 -7.76
CA THR A 34 -6.28 0.66 -6.48
C THR A 34 -5.12 0.99 -5.58
N ALA A 35 -3.88 0.78 -6.06
CA ALA A 35 -2.71 1.03 -5.23
C ALA A 35 -2.33 2.49 -5.28
N ASN A 36 -1.94 3.01 -4.12
CA ASN A 36 -1.36 4.34 -4.07
C ASN A 36 -0.44 4.41 -2.86
N PHE A 37 0.30 5.50 -2.74
CA PHE A 37 1.13 5.65 -1.57
C PHE A 37 1.23 7.11 -1.18
N ASN A 38 1.53 7.31 0.10
CA ASN A 38 1.74 8.62 0.69
C ASN A 38 2.95 8.55 1.58
N TYR A 39 3.47 9.70 1.91
CA TYR A 39 4.59 9.76 2.84
C TYR A 39 4.07 9.72 4.27
N ALA A 40 4.75 8.98 5.11
CA ALA A 40 4.36 8.82 6.51
C ALA A 40 5.25 9.70 7.37
N ARG A 41 5.13 10.98 7.19
CA ARG A 41 6.03 11.90 7.88
C ARG A 41 5.70 12.13 9.33
N GLY A 42 4.45 12.05 9.67
CA GLY A 42 4.05 12.44 11.00
C GLY A 42 4.48 11.52 12.10
N MET A 43 4.99 10.35 11.75
CA MET A 43 5.29 9.37 12.77
C MET A 43 6.39 9.80 13.72
N GLY A 44 7.34 10.59 13.23
CA GLY A 44 8.42 11.02 14.08
C GLY A 44 7.97 11.90 15.22
N LYS A 45 6.82 12.51 15.10
CA LYS A 45 6.34 13.37 16.17
C LYS A 45 6.02 12.60 17.43
N LEU A 46 5.78 11.33 17.32
CA LEU A 46 5.44 10.52 18.49
C LEU A 46 6.66 9.90 19.13
N THR A 47 7.83 10.13 18.55
CA THR A 47 9.06 9.55 19.07
C THR A 47 9.54 10.40 20.23
N PRO A 48 9.84 9.78 21.39
CA PRO A 48 10.41 10.56 22.50
C PRO A 48 11.65 11.29 22.06
N ALA A 49 11.86 12.47 22.65
CA ALA A 49 12.95 13.32 22.21
C ALA A 49 14.30 12.62 22.29
N LYS A 50 14.48 11.76 23.27
CA LYS A 50 15.78 11.10 23.45
C LYS A 50 16.10 10.16 22.31
N TYR A 51 15.12 9.77 21.51
CA TYR A 51 15.38 8.88 20.40
C TYR A 51 15.45 9.61 19.08
N ARG A 52 15.23 10.90 19.07
CA ARG A 52 15.29 11.63 17.82
C ARG A 52 16.69 11.63 17.30
N GLY A 53 16.83 11.52 16.02
CA GLY A 53 18.13 11.43 15.40
C GLY A 53 18.61 10.03 15.23
N VAL A 54 17.83 9.05 15.73
CA VAL A 54 18.22 7.66 15.63
C VAL A 54 17.23 6.97 14.69
N GLY A 55 17.22 7.39 13.45
CA GLY A 55 16.38 6.72 12.49
C GLY A 55 15.00 7.29 12.36
N GLU A 56 14.54 8.05 13.32
CA GLU A 56 13.19 8.56 13.21
C GLU A 56 13.11 9.61 12.12
N GLN A 57 14.26 10.09 11.66
CA GLN A 57 14.27 11.04 10.57
C GLN A 57 13.97 10.39 9.25
N SER A 58 14.09 9.09 9.19
CA SER A 58 13.84 8.40 7.93
C SER A 58 12.40 8.57 7.54
N GLU A 59 12.18 9.08 6.37
CA GLU A 59 10.84 9.13 5.84
C GLU A 59 10.43 7.74 5.44
N LYS A 60 9.18 7.44 5.67
CA LYS A 60 8.61 6.19 5.23
C LYS A 60 7.52 6.47 4.24
N GLU A 61 7.18 5.49 3.48
CA GLU A 61 6.07 5.57 2.55
C GLU A 61 5.02 4.57 2.98
N MET A 62 3.78 4.98 2.93
CA MET A 62 2.68 4.09 3.24
C MET A 62 1.97 3.76 1.95
N LEU A 63 2.10 2.52 1.53
CA LEU A 63 1.47 2.04 0.32
C LEU A 63 0.22 1.27 0.70
N THR A 64 -0.88 1.54 0.01
CA THR A 64 -2.11 0.81 0.26
C THR A 64 -2.68 0.31 -1.04
N VAL A 65 -3.33 -0.83 -0.98
CA VAL A 65 -4.03 -1.37 -2.14
C VAL A 65 -5.22 -2.17 -1.64
N VAL A 66 -6.34 -2.00 -2.32
CA VAL A 66 -7.55 -2.74 -2.02
C VAL A 66 -7.64 -3.90 -3.00
N VAL A 67 -7.84 -5.09 -2.48
CA VAL A 67 -7.89 -6.28 -3.31
C VAL A 67 -9.08 -7.13 -2.92
N GLU A 68 -9.53 -7.95 -3.85
CA GLU A 68 -10.54 -8.93 -3.53
C GLU A 68 -9.94 -10.04 -2.69
N GLU A 69 -10.77 -10.63 -1.85
CA GLU A 69 -10.26 -11.65 -0.95
C GLU A 69 -9.60 -12.80 -1.70
N SER A 70 -10.12 -13.14 -2.86
CA SER A 70 -9.55 -14.26 -3.62
C SER A 70 -8.13 -13.99 -4.08
N GLN A 71 -7.73 -12.73 -4.17
CA GLN A 71 -6.39 -12.38 -4.59
C GLN A 71 -5.50 -11.96 -3.44
N ALA A 72 -6.07 -11.82 -2.25
CA ALA A 72 -5.39 -11.08 -1.19
C ALA A 72 -4.07 -11.72 -0.79
N ASP A 73 -4.06 -13.02 -0.60
CA ASP A 73 -2.84 -13.66 -0.15
C ASP A 73 -1.75 -13.58 -1.21
N ASP A 74 -2.12 -13.77 -2.46
CA ASP A 74 -1.13 -13.70 -3.54
C ASP A 74 -0.54 -12.30 -3.66
N ILE A 75 -1.39 -11.29 -3.57
CA ILE A 75 -0.89 -9.93 -3.68
C ILE A 75 -0.04 -9.56 -2.47
N PHE A 76 -0.45 -10.02 -1.30
CA PHE A 76 0.33 -9.78 -0.09
C PHE A 76 1.74 -10.33 -0.25
N GLU A 77 1.86 -11.57 -0.70
CA GLU A 77 3.18 -12.16 -0.88
C GLU A 77 3.95 -11.49 -2.00
N TYR A 78 3.25 -11.11 -3.05
CA TYR A 78 3.90 -10.43 -4.14
C TYR A 78 4.55 -9.13 -3.68
N ILE A 79 3.83 -8.33 -2.90
CA ILE A 79 4.39 -7.09 -2.40
C ILE A 79 5.54 -7.37 -1.43
N PHE A 80 5.37 -8.36 -0.57
CA PHE A 80 6.42 -8.72 0.36
C PHE A 80 7.72 -9.01 -0.38
N ASP A 81 7.61 -9.71 -1.50
CA ASP A 81 8.79 -10.11 -2.25
C ASP A 81 9.38 -8.97 -3.04
N ILE A 82 8.58 -8.25 -3.82
CA ILE A 82 9.16 -7.25 -4.70
C ILE A 82 9.65 -6.03 -3.93
N ALA A 83 9.07 -5.75 -2.77
CA ALA A 83 9.53 -4.65 -1.95
C ALA A 83 10.67 -5.07 -1.02
N GLU A 84 11.02 -6.34 -1.02
CA GLU A 84 12.12 -6.85 -0.22
C GLU A 84 11.93 -6.54 1.26
N ILE A 85 10.71 -6.75 1.73
CA ILE A 85 10.38 -6.40 3.10
C ILE A 85 11.15 -7.25 4.10
N ASN A 86 11.55 -8.44 3.71
CA ASN A 86 12.25 -9.32 4.64
C ASN A 86 13.70 -8.93 4.89
N ARG A 87 14.20 -7.90 4.21
CA ARG A 87 15.57 -7.45 4.48
C ARG A 87 15.55 -6.55 5.71
N PRO A 88 16.71 -6.36 6.36
CA PRO A 88 16.78 -5.43 7.49
C PRO A 88 16.31 -4.04 7.07
N HIS A 89 15.47 -3.44 7.88
CA HIS A 89 14.93 -2.11 7.63
C HIS A 89 14.09 -2.06 6.36
N GLY A 90 13.57 -3.19 5.93
CA GLY A 90 12.77 -3.23 4.71
C GLY A 90 11.34 -2.79 4.87
N GLY A 91 10.92 -2.53 6.12
CA GLY A 91 9.55 -2.13 6.35
C GLY A 91 8.71 -3.29 6.86
N PHE A 92 7.40 -3.10 6.83
CA PHE A 92 6.52 -4.20 7.17
C PHE A 92 5.20 -4.04 6.42
N ILE A 93 4.42 -5.10 6.46
CA ILE A 93 3.20 -5.17 5.68
C ILE A 93 2.14 -5.86 6.51
N TYR A 94 0.91 -5.41 6.36
CA TYR A 94 -0.20 -6.07 7.04
C TYR A 94 -1.45 -5.95 6.17
N MET A 95 -2.47 -6.72 6.54
CA MET A 95 -3.68 -6.81 5.75
C MET A 95 -4.87 -6.77 6.69
N GLN A 96 -5.91 -6.07 6.28
CA GLN A 96 -7.12 -5.93 7.07
C GLN A 96 -8.32 -6.26 6.19
N ARG A 97 -9.33 -6.83 6.82
CA ARG A 97 -10.60 -7.02 6.13
C ARG A 97 -11.34 -5.69 6.11
N LEU A 98 -11.92 -5.38 4.98
CA LEU A 98 -12.78 -4.21 4.88
C LEU A 98 -14.20 -4.65 5.16
N LEU A 99 -14.88 -3.90 6.03
CA LEU A 99 -16.26 -4.21 6.33
C LEU A 99 -17.18 -3.85 5.18
N GLN A 100 -16.83 -2.79 4.47
CA GLN A 100 -17.66 -2.31 3.39
C GLN A 100 -16.83 -1.47 2.46
N SER A 101 -17.05 -1.61 1.18
CA SER A 101 -16.28 -0.88 0.19
C SER A 101 -17.12 -0.83 -1.07
N THR A 102 -17.05 0.29 -1.75
CA THR A 102 -17.66 0.39 -3.06
C THR A 102 -16.69 -0.13 -4.09
N GLU A 103 -17.25 -0.58 -5.19
CA GLU A 103 -16.41 -0.97 -6.29
C GLU A 103 -15.72 0.25 -6.85
N TYR A 104 -14.42 0.18 -7.00
CA TYR A 104 -13.63 1.32 -7.42
C TYR A 104 -13.35 1.23 -8.90
N THR A 105 -13.65 2.29 -9.61
CA THR A 105 -13.26 2.40 -11.01
C THR A 105 -12.53 3.71 -11.18
N LEU A 106 -11.55 3.70 -12.05
CA LEU A 106 -10.78 4.91 -12.26
C LEU A 106 -11.61 5.94 -12.97
N PRO A 107 -11.39 7.19 -12.68
CA PRO A 107 -12.15 8.25 -13.35
C PRO A 107 -12.05 8.20 -14.84
N GLU A 108 -10.96 7.72 -15.36
CA GLU A 108 -10.86 7.70 -16.79
C GLU A 108 -11.77 6.68 -17.41
N THR A 109 -12.28 5.77 -16.65
CA THR A 109 -13.28 4.91 -17.24
C THR A 109 -14.50 5.71 -17.57
N VAL A 110 -14.65 6.81 -16.91
CA VAL A 110 -15.77 7.67 -17.19
C VAL A 110 -15.56 8.43 -18.46
N ARG A 111 -14.31 8.70 -18.79
CA ARG A 111 -14.07 9.44 -19.98
C ARG A 111 -14.50 8.72 -21.20
N ASP A 112 -14.78 7.50 -21.07
CA ASP A 112 -15.22 6.77 -22.21
C ASP A 112 -16.44 7.34 -22.81
N GLU A 113 -17.13 8.08 -22.04
CA GLU A 113 -18.27 8.68 -22.57
C GLU A 113 -17.95 9.82 -23.42
N ASP A 114 -16.78 10.16 -23.50
CA ASP A 114 -16.42 11.31 -24.32
C ASP A 114 -16.97 11.31 -25.67
#